data_dff8102ffed936a37a94621be429caaa
#
_entry.id   dff8102ffed936a37a94621be429caaa
#
_cell.length_a   1.000
_cell.length_b   1.000
_cell.length_c   1.000
_cell.angle_alpha   90.00
_cell.angle_beta   90.00
_cell.angle_gamma   90.00
#
_symmetry.space_group_name_H-M   'P 1'
#
loop_
_entity.id
_entity.type
_entity.pdbx_description
1 polymer ?
#
loop_
_entity_poly.entity_id
_entity_poly.type
_entity_poly.pdbx_seq_one_letter_code
_entity_poly.pdbx_strand_id
1 'polypeptide(L)'
;MLLAADSGGYIQNFKCHLLSVYDIIFEKNLSMSRKKIQSLHELVKDKTIQIIYDKINSVYLSEYKQKIWNDVEHYYSLVLHYANEREDQKIFYGRIILQENNSIFQMTLDDYCFLTHFIFISALINEIKKRGLTVQNLHQIFNDILKFETQYRVNINAKSNQFFRDYIVDRIEIKNAEPVNPASTFIKEIFDFFSKKLKSETDVSLKNILQTHINGELEVNYH
;
A
#
# COMPACT_ATOMS: atom_id res chain seq x y z
N MET A 1 -6.30 47.70 -6.54
CA MET A 1 -5.27 47.17 -5.61
C MET A 1 -5.83 45.89 -5.02
N LEU A 2 -5.61 44.79 -5.73
CA LEU A 2 -6.11 43.45 -5.39
C LEU A 2 -4.93 42.71 -4.76
N LEU A 3 -5.09 42.38 -3.50
CA LEU A 3 -4.13 41.53 -2.77
C LEU A 3 -4.33 40.08 -3.26
N ALA A 4 -3.32 39.56 -3.89
CA ALA A 4 -3.22 38.14 -4.20
C ALA A 4 -3.04 37.37 -2.88
N ALA A 5 -3.99 36.53 -2.54
CA ALA A 5 -3.86 35.59 -1.44
C ALA A 5 -2.89 34.49 -1.88
N ASP A 6 -1.76 34.46 -1.23
CA ASP A 6 -0.73 33.46 -1.38
C ASP A 6 -1.24 32.15 -0.75
N SER A 7 -1.74 31.25 -1.59
CA SER A 7 -2.11 29.90 -1.19
C SER A 7 -0.84 29.04 -1.07
N GLY A 8 -0.04 29.35 -0.07
CA GLY A 8 1.10 28.55 0.35
C GLY A 8 0.61 27.16 0.72
N GLY A 9 0.78 26.23 -0.22
CA GLY A 9 0.30 24.88 -0.13
C GLY A 9 0.82 24.14 1.11
N TYR A 10 -0.08 23.71 1.93
CA TYR A 10 0.16 22.67 2.91
C TYR A 10 0.37 21.34 2.17
N ILE A 11 1.57 21.11 1.70
CA ILE A 11 2.03 19.75 1.39
C ILE A 11 2.28 19.08 2.74
N GLN A 12 1.21 18.64 3.38
CA GLN A 12 1.36 17.70 4.48
C GLN A 12 1.84 16.38 3.88
N ASN A 13 3.13 16.11 4.07
CA ASN A 13 3.67 14.78 3.90
C ASN A 13 2.73 13.76 4.53
N PHE A 14 2.43 12.68 3.80
CA PHE A 14 1.74 11.52 4.32
C PHE A 14 2.60 10.96 5.46
N LYS A 15 2.44 11.50 6.64
CA LYS A 15 2.94 10.91 7.88
C LYS A 15 1.83 9.99 8.34
N CYS A 16 2.03 8.71 8.16
CA CYS A 16 1.34 7.72 8.97
C CYS A 16 1.66 8.04 10.42
N HIS A 17 0.79 8.79 11.08
CA HIS A 17 1.01 9.32 12.43
C HIS A 17 0.75 8.24 13.50
N LEU A 18 1.58 7.20 13.49
CA LEU A 18 1.80 6.35 14.65
C LEU A 18 3.27 6.41 15.05
N LEU A 19 3.79 7.62 15.24
CA LEU A 19 5.01 7.79 16.03
C LEU A 19 4.66 7.43 17.48
N SER A 20 4.79 6.17 17.81
CA SER A 20 4.68 5.69 19.19
C SER A 20 5.98 6.03 19.95
N VAL A 21 5.91 5.99 21.28
CA VAL A 21 7.05 6.13 22.20
C VAL A 21 8.23 5.18 21.84
N TYR A 22 8.02 4.19 20.99
CA TYR A 22 9.04 3.30 20.44
C TYR A 22 10.03 3.98 19.48
N ASP A 23 9.62 5.05 18.77
CA ASP A 23 10.52 5.75 17.83
C ASP A 23 11.68 6.41 18.55
N ILE A 24 11.47 6.90 19.78
CA ILE A 24 12.51 7.59 20.59
C ILE A 24 13.57 6.61 21.11
N ILE A 25 13.19 5.37 21.37
CA ILE A 25 14.11 4.33 21.87
C ILE A 25 14.89 3.69 20.70
N PHE A 26 14.26 3.56 19.53
CA PHE A 26 14.89 2.98 18.34
C PHE A 26 15.88 3.93 17.66
N GLU A 27 15.66 5.25 17.68
CA GLU A 27 16.61 6.21 17.08
C GLU A 27 18.01 6.14 17.69
N LYS A 28 18.16 5.72 18.94
CA LYS A 28 19.49 5.58 19.58
C LYS A 28 20.32 4.39 19.09
N ASN A 29 19.73 3.39 18.48
CA ASN A 29 20.43 2.22 17.95
C ASN A 29 20.65 2.25 16.43
N LEU A 30 20.36 3.35 15.77
CA LEU A 30 20.34 3.52 14.31
C LEU A 30 21.72 3.78 13.66
N SER A 31 22.84 3.49 14.33
CA SER A 31 24.18 3.84 13.81
C SER A 31 24.66 3.07 12.57
N MET A 32 23.91 2.06 12.08
CA MET A 32 24.25 1.27 10.88
C MET A 32 23.10 1.06 9.87
N SER A 33 22.00 1.79 9.97
CA SER A 33 20.90 1.61 9.01
C SER A 33 21.24 2.21 7.65
N ARG A 34 21.10 1.41 6.59
CA ARG A 34 21.17 1.91 5.22
C ARG A 34 19.82 2.54 4.86
N LYS A 35 19.83 3.85 4.61
CA LYS A 35 18.67 4.56 4.09
C LYS A 35 18.69 4.56 2.57
N LYS A 36 17.56 4.23 1.95
CA LYS A 36 17.37 4.26 0.51
C LYS A 36 16.00 4.81 0.15
N ILE A 37 15.94 5.76 -0.77
CA ILE A 37 14.70 6.17 -1.42
C ILE A 37 14.53 5.30 -2.66
N GLN A 38 13.39 4.65 -2.78
CA GLN A 38 13.10 3.76 -3.91
C GLN A 38 11.58 3.67 -4.16
N SER A 39 11.19 3.30 -5.37
CA SER A 39 9.79 3.07 -5.67
C SER A 39 9.28 1.81 -5.00
N LEU A 40 7.95 1.72 -4.84
CA LEU A 40 7.30 0.50 -4.35
C LEU A 40 7.67 -0.71 -5.23
N HIS A 41 7.71 -0.50 -6.54
CA HIS A 41 8.10 -1.53 -7.51
C HIS A 41 9.51 -2.05 -7.27
N GLU A 42 10.50 -1.16 -7.14
CA GLU A 42 11.89 -1.54 -6.84
C GLU A 42 12.05 -2.20 -5.48
N LEU A 43 11.23 -1.78 -4.51
CA LEU A 43 11.28 -2.35 -3.16
C LEU A 43 10.92 -3.83 -3.15
N VAL A 44 9.85 -4.20 -3.85
CA VAL A 44 9.29 -5.57 -3.76
C VAL A 44 9.75 -6.50 -4.88
N LYS A 45 10.27 -5.95 -5.97
CA LYS A 45 10.82 -6.74 -7.07
C LYS A 45 11.88 -7.70 -6.53
N ASP A 46 11.73 -8.98 -6.84
CA ASP A 46 12.65 -10.06 -6.43
C ASP A 46 12.78 -10.28 -4.92
N LYS A 47 11.85 -9.75 -4.11
CA LYS A 47 11.84 -9.89 -2.67
C LYS A 47 10.51 -10.45 -2.17
N THR A 48 10.53 -10.98 -0.95
CA THR A 48 9.32 -11.31 -0.21
C THR A 48 9.29 -10.48 1.07
N ILE A 49 8.23 -9.72 1.27
CA ILE A 49 8.03 -8.92 2.48
C ILE A 49 7.02 -9.62 3.36
N GLN A 50 7.43 -9.92 4.58
CA GLN A 50 6.57 -10.45 5.62
C GLN A 50 6.09 -9.32 6.52
N ILE A 51 4.81 -9.03 6.49
CA ILE A 51 4.18 -8.09 7.39
C ILE A 51 3.80 -8.84 8.67
N ILE A 52 4.41 -8.46 9.79
CA ILE A 52 4.17 -9.12 11.07
C ILE A 52 3.03 -8.43 11.79
N TYR A 53 1.88 -9.09 11.79
CA TYR A 53 0.61 -8.57 12.32
C TYR A 53 0.33 -8.91 13.79
N ASP A 54 1.33 -9.18 14.61
CA ASP A 54 1.10 -9.59 16.00
C ASP A 54 0.34 -8.55 16.84
N LYS A 55 0.32 -7.30 16.38
CA LYS A 55 -0.40 -6.20 17.05
C LYS A 55 -1.83 -5.99 16.58
N ILE A 56 -2.27 -6.63 15.48
CA ILE A 56 -3.62 -6.46 14.95
C ILE A 56 -4.52 -7.55 15.50
N ASN A 57 -4.74 -7.49 16.79
CA ASN A 57 -5.84 -8.20 17.41
C ASN A 57 -7.16 -7.40 17.26
N SER A 58 -8.26 -8.03 17.59
CA SER A 58 -9.59 -7.41 17.54
C SER A 58 -9.70 -6.10 18.34
N VAL A 59 -8.91 -5.95 19.40
CA VAL A 59 -8.88 -4.75 20.26
C VAL A 59 -8.25 -3.58 19.50
N TYR A 60 -7.11 -3.77 18.86
CA TYR A 60 -6.45 -2.72 18.08
C TYR A 60 -7.37 -2.20 16.96
N LEU A 61 -7.99 -3.11 16.19
CA LEU A 61 -8.91 -2.73 15.14
C LEU A 61 -10.13 -1.97 15.66
N SER A 62 -10.67 -2.34 16.84
CA SER A 62 -11.81 -1.63 17.40
C SER A 62 -11.46 -0.20 17.81
N GLU A 63 -10.25 0.04 18.29
CA GLU A 63 -9.77 1.36 18.72
C GLU A 63 -9.31 2.25 17.57
N TYR A 64 -8.66 1.66 16.56
CA TYR A 64 -7.99 2.42 15.49
C TYR A 64 -8.66 2.31 14.13
N LYS A 65 -9.73 1.52 13.97
CA LYS A 65 -10.41 1.28 12.68
C LYS A 65 -10.73 2.60 11.96
N GLN A 66 -11.31 3.57 12.66
CA GLN A 66 -11.68 4.84 12.06
C GLN A 66 -10.46 5.63 11.57
N LYS A 67 -9.38 5.63 12.34
CA LYS A 67 -8.14 6.31 11.94
C LYS A 67 -7.54 5.68 10.69
N ILE A 68 -7.41 4.35 10.69
CA ILE A 68 -6.89 3.62 9.52
C ILE A 68 -7.79 3.87 8.30
N TRP A 69 -9.11 3.94 8.51
CA TRP A 69 -10.04 4.23 7.43
C TRP A 69 -9.84 5.62 6.84
N ASN A 70 -9.65 6.63 7.68
CA ASN A 70 -9.32 7.99 7.23
C ASN A 70 -8.01 8.02 6.43
N ASP A 71 -7.01 7.24 6.85
CA ASP A 71 -5.73 7.10 6.13
C ASP A 71 -5.92 6.42 4.76
N VAL A 72 -6.78 5.41 4.65
CA VAL A 72 -7.15 4.74 3.38
C VAL A 72 -7.84 5.71 2.42
N GLU A 73 -8.79 6.50 2.90
CA GLU A 73 -9.49 7.49 2.09
C GLU A 73 -8.55 8.62 1.63
N HIS A 74 -7.71 9.09 2.53
CA HIS A 74 -6.70 10.09 2.22
C HIS A 74 -5.70 9.57 1.19
N TYR A 75 -5.24 8.33 1.34
CA TYR A 75 -4.36 7.67 0.39
C TYR A 75 -4.94 7.65 -1.02
N TYR A 76 -6.20 7.24 -1.17
CA TYR A 76 -6.87 7.24 -2.47
C TYR A 76 -6.92 8.64 -3.08
N SER A 77 -7.31 9.63 -2.28
CA SER A 77 -7.41 11.02 -2.72
C SER A 77 -6.05 11.58 -3.16
N LEU A 78 -4.98 11.21 -2.43
CA LEU A 78 -3.61 11.60 -2.76
C LEU A 78 -3.16 11.02 -4.11
N VAL A 79 -3.34 9.71 -4.31
CA VAL A 79 -2.96 9.06 -5.57
C VAL A 79 -3.72 9.66 -6.74
N LEU A 80 -5.02 9.91 -6.57
CA LEU A 80 -5.86 10.50 -7.61
C LEU A 80 -5.44 11.94 -7.96
N HIS A 81 -5.13 12.75 -6.94
CA HIS A 81 -4.65 14.12 -7.14
C HIS A 81 -3.33 14.13 -7.95
N TYR A 82 -2.36 13.31 -7.58
CA TYR A 82 -1.09 13.24 -8.32
C TYR A 82 -1.27 12.70 -9.74
N ALA A 83 -2.14 11.72 -9.93
CA ALA A 83 -2.40 11.15 -11.25
C ALA A 83 -3.06 12.14 -12.24
N ASN A 84 -3.85 13.09 -11.74
CA ASN A 84 -4.62 14.01 -12.57
C ASN A 84 -4.02 15.42 -12.65
N GLU A 85 -3.31 15.88 -11.63
CA GLU A 85 -2.90 17.27 -11.48
C GLU A 85 -1.39 17.48 -11.36
N ARG A 86 -0.63 16.41 -11.12
CA ARG A 86 0.80 16.47 -10.81
C ARG A 86 1.61 15.41 -11.54
N GLU A 87 1.37 15.24 -12.86
CA GLU A 87 2.00 14.18 -13.67
C GLU A 87 3.54 14.13 -13.58
N ASP A 88 4.17 15.28 -13.38
CA ASP A 88 5.65 15.40 -13.28
C ASP A 88 6.20 15.19 -11.86
N GLN A 89 5.33 14.95 -10.89
CA GLN A 89 5.73 14.80 -9.49
C GLN A 89 5.52 13.36 -9.02
N LYS A 90 6.44 12.89 -8.19
CA LYS A 90 6.30 11.58 -7.55
C LYS A 90 5.62 11.72 -6.19
N ILE A 91 4.73 10.79 -5.88
CA ILE A 91 4.17 10.68 -4.53
C ILE A 91 5.26 10.17 -3.60
N PHE A 92 5.39 10.80 -2.45
CA PHE A 92 6.17 10.25 -1.35
C PHE A 92 5.25 9.57 -0.35
N TYR A 93 5.34 8.26 -0.27
CA TYR A 93 4.47 7.43 0.59
C TYR A 93 4.93 7.34 2.05
N GLY A 94 6.05 7.93 2.39
CA GLY A 94 6.56 7.94 3.74
C GLY A 94 7.76 7.03 3.94
N ARG A 95 7.96 6.60 5.19
CA ARG A 95 9.11 5.81 5.62
C ARG A 95 8.68 4.46 6.15
N ILE A 96 9.44 3.43 5.79
CA ILE A 96 9.28 2.07 6.32
C ILE A 96 10.60 1.56 6.90
N ILE A 97 10.50 0.63 7.83
CA ILE A 97 11.63 -0.07 8.44
C ILE A 97 11.54 -1.54 8.08
N LEU A 98 12.59 -2.07 7.47
CA LEU A 98 12.69 -3.46 7.09
C LEU A 98 13.86 -4.13 7.81
N GLN A 99 13.59 -5.27 8.42
CA GLN A 99 14.61 -6.16 8.97
C GLN A 99 14.83 -7.32 8.00
N GLU A 100 16.06 -7.52 7.57
CA GLU A 100 16.43 -8.65 6.73
C GLU A 100 16.64 -9.89 7.57
N ASN A 101 15.91 -10.96 7.26
CA ASN A 101 16.05 -12.26 7.88
C ASN A 101 15.98 -13.36 6.82
N ASN A 102 17.13 -13.94 6.46
CA ASN A 102 17.24 -15.03 5.49
C ASN A 102 16.49 -14.78 4.16
N SER A 103 16.73 -13.66 3.52
CA SER A 103 16.09 -13.23 2.27
C SER A 103 14.59 -12.88 2.38
N ILE A 104 14.05 -12.91 3.58
CA ILE A 104 12.71 -12.39 3.88
C ILE A 104 12.87 -11.06 4.62
N PHE A 105 12.18 -10.05 4.13
CA PHE A 105 12.17 -8.74 4.76
C PHE A 105 10.96 -8.66 5.70
N GLN A 106 11.21 -8.44 6.99
CA GLN A 106 10.16 -8.29 7.98
C GLN A 106 9.89 -6.80 8.22
N MET A 107 8.61 -6.43 8.13
CA MET A 107 8.15 -5.09 8.48
C MET A 107 7.50 -5.12 9.85
N THR A 108 7.94 -4.23 10.74
CA THR A 108 7.52 -4.20 12.14
C THR A 108 6.64 -3.01 12.51
N LEU A 109 6.55 -2.00 11.65
CA LEU A 109 5.84 -0.75 11.95
C LEU A 109 4.85 -0.39 10.85
N ASP A 110 3.69 0.11 11.27
CA ASP A 110 2.62 0.72 10.48
C ASP A 110 2.06 -0.14 9.33
N ASP A 111 1.70 -1.34 9.68
CA ASP A 111 1.40 -2.45 8.79
C ASP A 111 0.25 -2.19 7.81
N TYR A 112 -0.79 -1.39 8.19
CA TYR A 112 -1.93 -1.14 7.33
C TYR A 112 -1.65 -0.15 6.21
N CYS A 113 -0.86 0.88 6.45
CA CYS A 113 -0.49 1.83 5.41
C CYS A 113 0.23 1.14 4.26
N PHE A 114 1.22 0.32 4.60
CA PHE A 114 1.97 -0.43 3.59
C PHE A 114 1.09 -1.48 2.89
N LEU A 115 0.27 -2.20 3.64
CA LEU A 115 -0.66 -3.18 3.08
C LEU A 115 -1.68 -2.53 2.13
N THR A 116 -2.10 -1.30 2.42
CA THR A 116 -3.01 -0.53 1.58
C THR A 116 -2.51 -0.39 0.15
N HIS A 117 -1.19 -0.22 -0.06
CA HIS A 117 -0.60 -0.17 -1.39
C HIS A 117 -0.86 -1.44 -2.20
N PHE A 118 -0.72 -2.62 -1.58
CA PHE A 118 -0.92 -3.90 -2.27
C PHE A 118 -2.38 -4.19 -2.53
N ILE A 119 -3.26 -3.82 -1.60
CA ILE A 119 -4.70 -3.94 -1.79
C ILE A 119 -5.15 -3.03 -2.93
N PHE A 120 -4.66 -1.79 -2.96
CA PHE A 120 -4.99 -0.82 -3.98
C PHE A 120 -4.51 -1.25 -5.37
N ILE A 121 -3.23 -1.61 -5.52
CA ILE A 121 -2.69 -2.03 -6.82
C ILE A 121 -3.40 -3.29 -7.35
N SER A 122 -3.77 -4.22 -6.47
CA SER A 122 -4.55 -5.38 -6.86
C SER A 122 -5.94 -5.01 -7.37
N ALA A 123 -6.66 -4.11 -6.68
CA ALA A 123 -7.95 -3.61 -7.13
C ALA A 123 -7.85 -2.88 -8.48
N LEU A 124 -6.81 -2.08 -8.66
CA LEU A 124 -6.55 -1.31 -9.89
C LEU A 124 -6.24 -2.23 -11.08
N ILE A 125 -5.31 -3.18 -10.92
CA ILE A 125 -4.99 -4.16 -11.97
C ILE A 125 -6.24 -4.98 -12.34
N ASN A 126 -7.04 -5.36 -11.35
CA ASN A 126 -8.28 -6.09 -11.58
C ASN A 126 -9.29 -5.26 -12.39
N GLU A 127 -9.46 -3.98 -12.09
CA GLU A 127 -10.38 -3.11 -12.85
C GLU A 127 -9.88 -2.88 -14.28
N ILE A 128 -8.58 -2.65 -14.48
CA ILE A 128 -7.95 -2.53 -15.79
C ILE A 128 -8.18 -3.79 -16.63
N LYS A 129 -7.97 -4.98 -16.05
CA LYS A 129 -8.22 -6.27 -16.71
C LYS A 129 -9.69 -6.47 -17.07
N LYS A 130 -10.61 -6.16 -16.16
CA LYS A 130 -12.06 -6.28 -16.39
C LYS A 130 -12.55 -5.44 -17.57
N ARG A 131 -11.95 -4.26 -17.75
CA ARG A 131 -12.28 -3.37 -18.88
C ARG A 131 -11.55 -3.73 -20.18
N GLY A 132 -10.64 -4.71 -20.14
CA GLY A 132 -9.82 -5.08 -21.29
C GLY A 132 -8.88 -3.96 -21.74
N LEU A 133 -8.45 -3.08 -20.82
CA LEU A 133 -7.58 -1.96 -21.15
C LEU A 133 -6.17 -2.44 -21.47
N THR A 134 -5.64 -1.99 -22.59
CA THR A 134 -4.23 -2.23 -22.95
C THR A 134 -3.34 -1.31 -22.15
N VAL A 135 -2.52 -1.90 -21.28
CA VAL A 135 -1.46 -1.22 -20.52
C VAL A 135 -0.17 -1.96 -20.76
N GLN A 136 0.87 -1.20 -21.16
CA GLN A 136 2.18 -1.77 -21.39
C GLN A 136 2.73 -2.41 -20.10
N ASN A 137 3.23 -3.63 -20.21
CA ASN A 137 3.86 -4.38 -19.12
C ASN A 137 2.94 -4.67 -17.90
N LEU A 138 1.61 -4.62 -18.05
CA LEU A 138 0.68 -4.88 -16.92
C LEU A 138 0.95 -6.24 -16.25
N HIS A 139 1.25 -7.27 -17.04
CA HIS A 139 1.59 -8.59 -16.51
C HIS A 139 2.91 -8.56 -15.73
N GLN A 140 3.92 -7.85 -16.21
CA GLN A 140 5.18 -7.68 -15.50
C GLN A 140 5.01 -6.91 -14.20
N ILE A 141 4.21 -5.84 -14.19
CA ILE A 141 3.88 -5.08 -12.98
C ILE A 141 3.22 -5.99 -11.93
N PHE A 142 2.27 -6.83 -12.36
CA PHE A 142 1.65 -7.80 -11.47
C PHE A 142 2.69 -8.77 -10.87
N ASN A 143 3.57 -9.32 -11.71
CA ASN A 143 4.60 -10.28 -11.29
C ASN A 143 5.62 -9.65 -10.33
N ASP A 144 5.99 -8.41 -10.57
CA ASP A 144 6.98 -7.73 -9.76
C ASP A 144 6.42 -7.29 -8.40
N ILE A 145 5.14 -6.91 -8.33
CA ILE A 145 4.56 -6.32 -7.13
C ILE A 145 3.74 -7.29 -6.29
N LEU A 146 3.00 -8.18 -6.91
CA LEU A 146 2.04 -9.03 -6.19
C LEU A 146 2.46 -10.50 -6.12
N LYS A 147 2.76 -11.11 -7.27
CA LYS A 147 3.04 -12.55 -7.32
C LYS A 147 3.82 -12.93 -8.57
N PHE A 148 4.95 -13.59 -8.41
CA PHE A 148 5.71 -14.20 -9.49
C PHE A 148 5.60 -15.72 -9.38
N GLU A 149 5.04 -16.38 -10.40
CA GLU A 149 4.75 -17.82 -10.41
C GLU A 149 3.93 -18.25 -9.18
N THR A 150 4.52 -19.01 -8.26
CA THR A 150 3.91 -19.45 -7.00
C THR A 150 4.30 -18.58 -5.80
N GLN A 151 5.22 -17.62 -6.00
CA GLN A 151 5.82 -16.83 -4.93
C GLN A 151 5.10 -15.49 -4.76
N TYR A 152 4.43 -15.29 -3.64
CA TYR A 152 3.82 -14.02 -3.28
C TYR A 152 4.86 -13.04 -2.77
N ARG A 153 4.78 -11.79 -3.25
CA ARG A 153 5.71 -10.71 -2.85
C ARG A 153 5.43 -10.20 -1.44
N VAL A 154 4.18 -10.30 -1.00
CA VAL A 154 3.77 -9.90 0.34
C VAL A 154 3.06 -11.05 1.02
N ASN A 155 3.46 -11.32 2.24
CA ASN A 155 2.80 -12.22 3.16
C ASN A 155 2.38 -11.45 4.40
N ILE A 156 1.20 -11.76 4.89
CA ILE A 156 0.68 -11.25 6.15
C ILE A 156 0.67 -12.36 7.20
N ASN A 157 0.12 -12.13 8.37
CA ASN A 157 0.10 -13.16 9.41
C ASN A 157 -0.63 -14.44 8.94
N ALA A 158 -0.27 -15.58 9.56
CA ALA A 158 -0.71 -16.90 9.14
C ALA A 158 -2.24 -17.05 9.00
N LYS A 159 -3.02 -16.41 9.87
CA LYS A 159 -4.49 -16.56 9.88
C LYS A 159 -5.20 -15.83 8.73
N SER A 160 -4.66 -14.70 8.29
CA SER A 160 -5.27 -13.89 7.23
C SER A 160 -4.57 -14.06 5.88
N ASN A 161 -3.41 -14.73 5.85
CA ASN A 161 -2.57 -14.83 4.66
C ASN A 161 -3.26 -15.57 3.51
N GLN A 162 -3.95 -16.68 3.81
CA GLN A 162 -4.67 -17.42 2.78
C GLN A 162 -5.78 -16.56 2.17
N PHE A 163 -6.56 -15.86 3.00
CA PHE A 163 -7.58 -14.93 2.53
C PHE A 163 -6.99 -13.80 1.66
N PHE A 164 -5.87 -13.21 2.10
CA PHE A 164 -5.19 -12.16 1.35
C PHE A 164 -4.72 -12.66 -0.03
N ARG A 165 -4.10 -13.82 -0.08
CA ARG A 165 -3.64 -14.44 -1.32
C ARG A 165 -4.79 -14.72 -2.28
N ASP A 166 -5.80 -15.42 -1.80
CA ASP A 166 -6.90 -15.90 -2.64
C ASP A 166 -7.82 -14.75 -3.08
N TYR A 167 -8.21 -13.89 -2.14
CA TYR A 167 -9.19 -12.84 -2.39
C TYR A 167 -8.56 -11.57 -2.99
N ILE A 168 -7.42 -11.14 -2.48
CA ILE A 168 -6.79 -9.90 -2.92
C ILE A 168 -5.89 -10.12 -4.13
N VAL A 169 -4.95 -11.09 -4.06
CA VAL A 169 -3.93 -11.25 -5.10
C VAL A 169 -4.44 -12.07 -6.28
N ASP A 170 -4.87 -13.29 -6.03
CA ASP A 170 -5.26 -14.23 -7.11
C ASP A 170 -6.64 -13.96 -7.68
N ARG A 171 -7.46 -13.16 -6.97
CA ARG A 171 -8.83 -12.84 -7.40
C ARG A 171 -9.62 -14.11 -7.75
N ILE A 172 -9.32 -15.18 -7.05
CA ILE A 172 -10.12 -16.39 -7.19
C ILE A 172 -11.56 -15.99 -6.87
N GLU A 173 -12.47 -16.17 -7.82
CA GLU A 173 -13.90 -16.03 -7.57
C GLU A 173 -14.37 -17.15 -6.64
N ILE A 174 -13.83 -17.10 -5.43
CA ILE A 174 -14.33 -17.95 -4.38
C ILE A 174 -15.64 -17.30 -3.97
N LYS A 175 -16.73 -17.80 -4.54
CA LYS A 175 -18.10 -17.43 -4.15
C LYS A 175 -18.35 -17.54 -2.64
N ASN A 176 -17.38 -18.07 -1.89
CA ASN A 176 -17.44 -18.39 -0.47
C ASN A 176 -16.13 -18.09 0.30
N ALA A 177 -15.23 -17.25 -0.21
CA ALA A 177 -14.09 -16.79 0.61
C ALA A 177 -14.59 -15.79 1.65
N GLU A 178 -15.17 -16.33 2.70
CA GLU A 178 -15.57 -15.53 3.85
C GLU A 178 -14.35 -15.12 4.66
N PRO A 179 -14.30 -13.87 5.13
CA PRO A 179 -13.24 -13.45 6.04
C PRO A 179 -13.26 -14.30 7.31
N VAL A 180 -12.10 -14.85 7.67
CA VAL A 180 -11.97 -15.79 8.80
C VAL A 180 -11.75 -15.09 10.14
N ASN A 181 -11.54 -13.78 10.14
CA ASN A 181 -11.29 -12.98 11.34
C ASN A 181 -11.49 -11.47 11.06
N PRO A 182 -11.50 -10.60 12.09
CA PRO A 182 -11.70 -9.16 11.91
C PRO A 182 -10.69 -8.48 10.97
N ALA A 183 -9.43 -8.94 10.94
CA ALA A 183 -8.42 -8.40 10.04
C ALA A 183 -8.75 -8.73 8.57
N SER A 184 -9.15 -9.96 8.27
CA SER A 184 -9.60 -10.37 6.92
C SER A 184 -10.83 -9.59 6.48
N THR A 185 -11.77 -9.36 7.41
CA THR A 185 -12.97 -8.53 7.15
C THR A 185 -12.55 -7.11 6.76
N PHE A 186 -11.63 -6.52 7.51
CA PHE A 186 -11.17 -5.17 7.24
C PHE A 186 -10.38 -5.05 5.94
N ILE A 187 -9.51 -6.01 5.64
CA ILE A 187 -8.81 -6.10 4.34
C ILE A 187 -9.83 -6.15 3.19
N LYS A 188 -10.90 -6.93 3.35
CA LYS A 188 -11.97 -7.00 2.36
C LYS A 188 -12.68 -5.65 2.20
N GLU A 189 -13.04 -4.99 3.30
CA GLU A 189 -13.67 -3.68 3.27
C GLU A 189 -12.83 -2.65 2.50
N ILE A 190 -11.50 -2.61 2.73
CA ILE A 190 -10.57 -1.73 2.02
C ILE A 190 -10.55 -2.05 0.53
N PHE A 191 -10.46 -3.34 0.17
CA PHE A 191 -10.47 -3.75 -1.23
C PHE A 191 -11.78 -3.38 -1.95
N ASP A 192 -12.92 -3.62 -1.31
CA ASP A 192 -14.24 -3.30 -1.87
C ASP A 192 -14.41 -1.77 -2.05
N PHE A 193 -13.89 -0.98 -1.11
CA PHE A 193 -13.84 0.47 -1.22
C PHE A 193 -13.06 0.91 -2.47
N PHE A 194 -11.83 0.46 -2.65
CA PHE A 194 -11.04 0.81 -3.82
C PHE A 194 -11.69 0.31 -5.11
N SER A 195 -12.19 -0.91 -5.13
CA SER A 195 -12.88 -1.47 -6.28
C SER A 195 -14.10 -0.63 -6.68
N LYS A 196 -14.85 -0.13 -5.70
CA LYS A 196 -15.99 0.76 -5.96
C LYS A 196 -15.55 2.11 -6.52
N LYS A 197 -14.52 2.72 -5.94
CA LYS A 197 -13.98 4.01 -6.39
C LYS A 197 -13.42 3.92 -7.80
N LEU A 198 -12.61 2.91 -8.08
CA LEU A 198 -11.97 2.72 -9.39
C LEU A 198 -12.97 2.46 -10.53
N LYS A 199 -14.14 1.89 -10.22
CA LYS A 199 -15.22 1.72 -11.22
C LYS A 199 -15.75 3.05 -11.76
N SER A 200 -15.67 4.12 -11.00
CA SER A 200 -16.13 5.46 -11.44
C SER A 200 -15.07 6.24 -12.23
N GLU A 201 -13.83 5.77 -12.23
CA GLU A 201 -12.74 6.42 -12.96
C GLU A 201 -12.82 6.18 -14.47
N THR A 202 -12.27 7.11 -15.27
CA THR A 202 -12.14 6.92 -16.71
C THR A 202 -10.99 5.97 -17.03
N ASP A 203 -10.97 5.41 -18.24
CA ASP A 203 -9.89 4.53 -18.69
C ASP A 203 -8.52 5.23 -18.73
N VAL A 204 -8.51 6.52 -19.04
CA VAL A 204 -7.28 7.35 -19.01
C VAL A 204 -6.84 7.54 -17.56
N SER A 205 -7.77 7.89 -16.67
CA SER A 205 -7.49 8.05 -15.25
C SER A 205 -6.90 6.76 -14.64
N LEU A 206 -7.44 5.58 -14.95
CA LEU A 206 -6.93 4.30 -14.44
C LEU A 206 -5.47 4.05 -14.86
N LYS A 207 -5.10 4.41 -16.11
CA LYS A 207 -3.72 4.27 -16.58
C LYS A 207 -2.77 5.24 -15.88
N ASN A 208 -3.19 6.49 -15.71
CA ASN A 208 -2.43 7.51 -15.01
C ASN A 208 -2.24 7.12 -13.52
N ILE A 209 -3.31 6.68 -12.86
CA ILE A 209 -3.27 6.18 -11.48
C ILE A 209 -2.26 5.05 -11.34
N LEU A 210 -2.26 4.08 -12.26
CA LEU A 210 -1.31 2.98 -12.22
C LEU A 210 0.13 3.48 -12.33
N GLN A 211 0.40 4.35 -13.31
CA GLN A 211 1.75 4.89 -13.53
C GLN A 211 2.23 5.72 -12.33
N THR A 212 1.37 6.56 -11.80
CA THR A 212 1.65 7.38 -10.61
C THR A 212 1.95 6.52 -9.39
N HIS A 213 1.14 5.46 -9.19
CA HIS A 213 1.30 4.57 -8.03
C HIS A 213 2.62 3.81 -8.07
N ILE A 214 3.00 3.20 -9.20
CA ILE A 214 4.23 2.41 -9.29
C ILE A 214 5.51 3.26 -9.23
N ASN A 215 5.42 4.53 -9.60
CA ASN A 215 6.53 5.48 -9.54
C ASN A 215 6.63 6.21 -8.19
N GLY A 216 5.67 6.05 -7.31
CA GLY A 216 5.70 6.64 -5.97
C GLY A 216 6.87 6.11 -5.14
N GLU A 217 7.42 6.95 -4.29
CA GLU A 217 8.66 6.70 -3.56
C GLU A 217 8.44 6.45 -2.07
N LEU A 218 9.29 5.61 -1.49
CA LEU A 218 9.36 5.27 -0.07
C LEU A 218 10.81 5.48 0.42
N GLU A 219 10.96 6.03 1.63
CA GLU A 219 12.22 5.94 2.35
C GLU A 219 12.28 4.63 3.12
N VAL A 220 13.24 3.78 2.78
CA VAL A 220 13.41 2.47 3.40
C VAL A 220 14.65 2.48 4.28
N ASN A 221 14.47 2.14 5.54
CA ASN A 221 15.55 1.91 6.49
C ASN A 221 15.74 0.39 6.65
N TYR A 222 16.91 -0.10 6.28
CA TYR A 222 17.28 -1.52 6.43
C TYR A 222 18.06 -1.72 7.73
N HIS A 223 17.64 -2.72 8.52
CA HIS A 223 18.29 -3.16 9.75
C HIS A 223 18.74 -4.62 9.66
#